data_cda484b2625bf203bf7c549eeb81a9cd
#
_entry.id   cda484b2625bf203bf7c549eeb81a9cd
#
_cell.length_a   1.000
_cell.length_b   1.000
_cell.length_c   1.000
_cell.angle_alpha   90.00
_cell.angle_beta   90.00
_cell.angle_gamma   90.00
#
_symmetry.space_group_name_H-M   'P 1'
#
loop_
_entity.id
_entity.type
_entity.pdbx_description
1 polymer ?
#
loop_
_entity_poly.entity_id
_entity_poly.type
_entity_poly.pdbx_seq_one_letter_code
_entity_poly.pdbx_strand_id
1 'polypeptide(L)'
;PKKPKQKRSVRRFENILDTVEEIILTEGIHSVTIQKVSKVSKMKRPTIYKLFPSNESLFFGLSERHINQFNQLYENNSEGVRIKDPDWYMNLFVDLLAIYLNQNKACARIFFFLDSLPKSSFVNDQNKRLIATIVVNTFDQKDIKIEKDKLYIASQICLSTLAISFNEENYISPSYINEAKKAVKAYLSTA
;
A
#
# COMPACT_ATOMS: atom_id res chain seq x y z
N PRO A 1 8.98 3.91 11.60
CA PRO A 1 9.16 5.32 11.94
C PRO A 1 8.62 5.65 13.33
N LYS A 2 9.10 6.75 13.91
CA LYS A 2 8.59 7.29 15.19
C LYS A 2 7.61 8.41 14.90
N LYS A 3 6.30 8.13 15.03
CA LYS A 3 5.25 9.13 14.76
C LYS A 3 5.28 10.26 15.81
N PRO A 4 5.47 11.51 15.40
CA PRO A 4 5.54 12.64 16.31
C PRO A 4 4.14 13.12 16.72
N LYS A 5 4.04 13.67 17.95
CA LYS A 5 2.79 14.26 18.48
C LYS A 5 2.73 15.79 18.28
N GLN A 6 3.89 16.48 18.28
CA GLN A 6 3.94 17.95 18.19
C GLN A 6 3.79 18.42 16.72
N LYS A 7 2.97 19.43 16.46
CA LYS A 7 2.69 19.99 15.12
C LYS A 7 3.94 20.23 14.26
N ARG A 8 5.00 20.82 14.82
CA ARG A 8 6.26 21.07 14.09
C ARG A 8 6.97 19.78 13.67
N SER A 9 6.92 18.76 14.51
CA SER A 9 7.53 17.45 14.22
C SER A 9 6.69 16.65 13.22
N VAL A 10 5.35 16.76 13.28
CA VAL A 10 4.44 16.19 12.28
C VAL A 10 4.74 16.78 10.89
N ARG A 11 4.82 18.11 10.77
CA ARG A 11 5.16 18.75 9.50
C ARG A 11 6.51 18.30 8.93
N ARG A 12 7.52 18.08 9.80
CA ARG A 12 8.82 17.54 9.37
C ARG A 12 8.71 16.08 8.90
N PHE A 13 7.91 15.29 9.60
CA PHE A 13 7.67 13.89 9.25
C PHE A 13 7.04 13.80 7.87
N GLU A 14 5.98 14.55 7.61
CA GLU A 14 5.31 14.58 6.29
C GLU A 14 6.25 15.09 5.18
N ASN A 15 7.00 16.15 5.42
CA ASN A 15 7.97 16.66 4.44
C ASN A 15 9.06 15.64 4.08
N ILE A 16 9.48 14.79 5.03
CA ILE A 16 10.39 13.68 4.75
C ILE A 16 9.70 12.65 3.84
N LEU A 17 8.45 12.29 4.12
CA LEU A 17 7.70 11.34 3.27
C LEU A 17 7.45 11.90 1.87
N ASP A 18 7.12 13.18 1.74
CA ASP A 18 6.96 13.84 0.44
C ASP A 18 8.28 13.81 -0.36
N THR A 19 9.41 14.04 0.32
CA THR A 19 10.74 13.92 -0.30
C THR A 19 11.05 12.49 -0.75
N VAL A 20 10.68 11.49 0.05
CA VAL A 20 10.84 10.06 -0.33
C VAL A 20 10.02 9.75 -1.58
N GLU A 21 8.79 10.21 -1.62
CA GLU A 21 7.89 10.04 -2.76
C GLU A 21 8.45 10.69 -4.03
N GLU A 22 8.94 11.93 -3.93
CA GLU A 22 9.62 12.64 -5.03
C GLU A 22 10.83 11.85 -5.56
N ILE A 23 11.71 11.35 -4.67
CA ILE A 23 12.88 10.56 -5.07
C ILE A 23 12.45 9.27 -5.79
N ILE A 24 11.44 8.56 -5.28
CA ILE A 24 10.92 7.34 -5.93
C ILE A 24 10.42 7.66 -7.34
N LEU A 25 9.72 8.77 -7.52
CA LEU A 25 9.14 9.15 -8.82
C LEU A 25 10.20 9.60 -9.82
N THR A 26 11.21 10.34 -9.38
CA THR A 26 12.21 10.94 -10.25
C THR A 26 13.45 10.08 -10.51
N GLU A 27 13.90 9.34 -9.50
CA GLU A 27 15.17 8.61 -9.53
C GLU A 27 15.02 7.10 -9.26
N GLY A 28 13.81 6.65 -8.93
CA GLY A 28 13.51 5.25 -8.63
C GLY A 28 13.71 4.86 -7.16
N ILE A 29 13.14 3.70 -6.82
CA ILE A 29 13.09 3.20 -5.44
C ILE A 29 14.49 2.93 -4.85
N HIS A 30 15.45 2.50 -5.67
CA HIS A 30 16.83 2.21 -5.25
C HIS A 30 17.62 3.46 -4.82
N SER A 31 17.18 4.65 -5.22
CA SER A 31 17.83 5.92 -4.89
C SER A 31 17.45 6.46 -3.50
N VAL A 32 16.47 5.84 -2.83
CA VAL A 32 16.00 6.26 -1.51
C VAL A 32 16.98 5.87 -0.42
N THR A 33 17.68 6.86 0.11
CA THR A 33 18.55 6.71 1.28
C THR A 33 18.37 7.92 2.21
N ILE A 34 18.63 7.76 3.50
CA ILE A 34 18.61 8.90 4.45
C ILE A 34 19.56 10.01 3.99
N GLN A 35 20.68 9.66 3.37
CA GLN A 35 21.61 10.65 2.82
C GLN A 35 20.98 11.45 1.68
N LYS A 36 20.31 10.79 0.74
CA LYS A 36 19.62 11.44 -0.38
C LYS A 36 18.45 12.30 0.10
N VAL A 37 17.62 11.76 0.98
CA VAL A 37 16.51 12.49 1.62
C VAL A 37 17.02 13.73 2.36
N SER A 38 18.14 13.65 3.10
CA SER A 38 18.76 14.80 3.75
C SER A 38 19.18 15.88 2.75
N LYS A 39 19.76 15.48 1.61
CA LYS A 39 20.20 16.41 0.56
C LYS A 39 19.02 17.12 -0.11
N VAL A 40 17.98 16.37 -0.49
CA VAL A 40 16.81 16.92 -1.22
C VAL A 40 15.92 17.75 -0.26
N SER A 41 15.59 17.25 0.93
CA SER A 41 14.76 17.97 1.91
C SER A 41 15.48 19.13 2.60
N LYS A 42 16.79 19.26 2.42
CA LYS A 42 17.67 20.22 3.15
C LYS A 42 17.61 20.05 4.69
N MET A 43 17.15 18.90 5.17
CA MET A 43 17.13 18.57 6.59
C MET A 43 18.42 17.89 7.04
N LYS A 44 18.89 18.22 8.25
CA LYS A 44 20.07 17.57 8.84
C LYS A 44 19.78 16.10 9.13
N ARG A 45 20.72 15.19 8.80
CA ARG A 45 20.59 13.73 9.04
C ARG A 45 20.16 13.37 10.46
N PRO A 46 20.70 13.98 11.55
CA PRO A 46 20.25 13.67 12.91
C PRO A 46 18.75 13.93 13.13
N THR A 47 18.17 14.93 12.42
CA THR A 47 16.74 15.20 12.49
C THR A 47 15.93 14.09 11.81
N ILE A 48 16.41 13.58 10.67
CA ILE A 48 15.78 12.48 9.95
C ILE A 48 15.88 11.19 10.77
N TYR A 49 17.06 10.84 11.31
CA TYR A 49 17.27 9.64 12.12
C TYR A 49 16.38 9.59 13.39
N LYS A 50 16.02 10.73 13.96
CA LYS A 50 15.09 10.77 15.10
C LYS A 50 13.68 10.26 14.74
N LEU A 51 13.24 10.48 13.50
CA LEU A 51 11.91 10.09 12.99
C LEU A 51 11.95 8.78 12.22
N PHE A 52 13.00 8.58 11.45
CA PHE A 52 13.22 7.42 10.57
C PHE A 52 14.62 6.84 10.84
N PRO A 53 14.74 5.83 11.72
CA PRO A 53 16.05 5.32 12.15
C PRO A 53 16.80 4.52 11.07
N SER A 54 16.15 4.14 9.98
CA SER A 54 16.76 3.38 8.88
C SER A 54 16.09 3.72 7.53
N ASN A 55 16.69 3.27 6.40
CA ASN A 55 16.07 3.43 5.08
C ASN A 55 14.74 2.66 4.99
N GLU A 56 14.67 1.47 5.58
CA GLU A 56 13.45 0.65 5.62
C GLU A 56 12.32 1.40 6.34
N SER A 57 12.64 2.19 7.37
CA SER A 57 11.65 2.99 8.08
C SER A 57 11.07 4.13 7.24
N LEU A 58 11.80 4.63 6.23
CA LEU A 58 11.28 5.60 5.24
C LEU A 58 10.21 4.94 4.36
N PHE A 59 10.53 3.77 3.81
CA PHE A 59 9.57 3.01 3.00
C PHE A 59 8.33 2.63 3.81
N PHE A 60 8.53 2.10 5.02
CA PHE A 60 7.42 1.74 5.89
C PHE A 60 6.52 2.94 6.21
N GLY A 61 7.10 4.10 6.54
CA GLY A 61 6.35 5.31 6.81
C GLY A 61 5.53 5.80 5.62
N LEU A 62 6.11 5.76 4.40
CA LEU A 62 5.39 6.14 3.18
C LEU A 62 4.30 5.11 2.85
N SER A 63 4.59 3.81 2.97
CA SER A 63 3.58 2.76 2.79
C SER A 63 2.40 2.94 3.74
N GLU A 64 2.67 3.17 5.03
CA GLU A 64 1.63 3.36 6.04
C GLU A 64 0.75 4.57 5.74
N ARG A 65 1.34 5.68 5.24
CA ARG A 65 0.58 6.85 4.78
C ARG A 65 -0.39 6.48 3.66
N HIS A 66 0.09 5.79 2.63
CA HIS A 66 -0.73 5.37 1.49
C HIS A 66 -1.79 4.33 1.87
N ILE A 67 -1.45 3.36 2.72
CA ILE A 67 -2.40 2.36 3.19
C ILE A 67 -3.55 3.02 3.96
N ASN A 68 -3.25 4.01 4.81
CA ASN A 68 -4.28 4.76 5.54
C ASN A 68 -5.19 5.57 4.58
N GLN A 69 -4.61 6.21 3.56
CA GLN A 69 -5.39 6.93 2.53
C GLN A 69 -6.27 5.98 1.72
N PHE A 70 -5.73 4.83 1.33
CA PHE A 70 -6.49 3.81 0.63
C PHE A 70 -7.60 3.21 1.51
N ASN A 71 -7.33 2.96 2.79
CA ASN A 71 -8.36 2.50 3.73
C ASN A 71 -9.53 3.48 3.81
N GLN A 72 -9.25 4.77 3.95
CA GLN A 72 -10.29 5.80 3.95
C GLN A 72 -11.10 5.81 2.64
N LEU A 73 -10.42 5.68 1.49
CA LEU A 73 -11.08 5.59 0.19
C LEU A 73 -12.02 4.39 0.13
N TYR A 74 -11.57 3.22 0.57
CA TYR A 74 -12.36 1.99 0.56
C TYR A 74 -13.54 2.05 1.55
N GLU A 75 -13.30 2.54 2.76
CA GLU A 75 -14.36 2.77 3.76
C GLU A 75 -15.44 3.70 3.23
N ASN A 76 -15.07 4.88 2.70
CA ASN A 76 -16.02 5.85 2.16
C ASN A 76 -16.90 5.28 1.02
N ASN A 77 -16.34 4.38 0.19
CA ASN A 77 -17.08 3.76 -0.91
C ASN A 77 -17.89 2.51 -0.49
N SER A 78 -17.60 1.93 0.66
CA SER A 78 -18.34 0.80 1.24
C SER A 78 -19.30 1.20 2.36
N GLU A 79 -19.23 2.46 2.86
CA GLU A 79 -20.11 2.97 3.89
C GLU A 79 -21.58 3.02 3.39
N GLY A 80 -22.52 2.71 4.26
CA GLY A 80 -23.93 2.69 3.93
C GLY A 80 -24.41 1.52 3.05
N VAL A 81 -23.50 0.78 2.42
CA VAL A 81 -23.83 -0.40 1.63
C VAL A 81 -24.23 -1.55 2.56
N ARG A 82 -25.44 -2.13 2.34
CA ARG A 82 -26.02 -3.22 3.15
C ARG A 82 -26.03 -4.57 2.46
N ILE A 83 -25.30 -4.70 1.34
CA ILE A 83 -25.16 -5.96 0.61
C ILE A 83 -24.29 -6.90 1.44
N LYS A 84 -24.72 -8.17 1.59
CA LYS A 84 -23.90 -9.23 2.24
C LYS A 84 -23.30 -10.16 1.18
N ASP A 85 -22.74 -9.58 0.12
CA ASP A 85 -22.10 -10.32 -0.97
C ASP A 85 -20.57 -10.10 -0.93
N PRO A 86 -19.80 -11.14 -0.59
CA PRO A 86 -18.35 -11.07 -0.57
C PRO A 86 -17.73 -10.63 -1.90
N ASP A 87 -18.30 -11.09 -3.02
CA ASP A 87 -17.81 -10.77 -4.37
C ASP A 87 -17.92 -9.27 -4.64
N TRP A 88 -19.00 -8.62 -4.20
CA TRP A 88 -19.19 -7.19 -4.37
C TRP A 88 -18.08 -6.39 -3.66
N TYR A 89 -17.78 -6.72 -2.38
CA TYR A 89 -16.75 -6.01 -1.62
C TYR A 89 -15.35 -6.27 -2.16
N MET A 90 -15.06 -7.50 -2.60
CA MET A 90 -13.77 -7.82 -3.21
C MET A 90 -13.60 -7.14 -4.57
N ASN A 91 -14.64 -7.08 -5.40
CA ASN A 91 -14.59 -6.36 -6.67
C ASN A 91 -14.36 -4.85 -6.44
N LEU A 92 -15.04 -4.23 -5.47
CA LEU A 92 -14.82 -2.85 -5.08
C LEU A 92 -13.37 -2.64 -4.62
N PHE A 93 -12.83 -3.55 -3.80
CA PHE A 93 -11.45 -3.49 -3.32
C PHE A 93 -10.46 -3.53 -4.49
N VAL A 94 -10.62 -4.45 -5.43
CA VAL A 94 -9.74 -4.58 -6.61
C VAL A 94 -9.79 -3.32 -7.47
N ASP A 95 -11.00 -2.81 -7.77
CA ASP A 95 -11.16 -1.60 -8.59
C ASP A 95 -10.51 -0.38 -7.94
N LEU A 96 -10.83 -0.12 -6.69
CA LEU A 96 -10.29 1.04 -5.97
C LEU A 96 -8.77 0.93 -5.78
N LEU A 97 -8.25 -0.27 -5.51
CA LEU A 97 -6.81 -0.49 -5.36
C LEU A 97 -6.08 -0.22 -6.67
N ALA A 98 -6.59 -0.71 -7.80
CA ALA A 98 -6.00 -0.47 -9.10
C ALA A 98 -6.03 1.03 -9.48
N ILE A 99 -7.16 1.72 -9.25
CA ILE A 99 -7.28 3.16 -9.46
C ILE A 99 -6.28 3.91 -8.58
N TYR A 100 -6.24 3.58 -7.28
CA TYR A 100 -5.35 4.23 -6.32
C TYR A 100 -3.87 4.06 -6.71
N LEU A 101 -3.43 2.86 -7.04
CA LEU A 101 -2.06 2.56 -7.44
C LEU A 101 -1.69 3.23 -8.79
N ASN A 102 -2.63 3.32 -9.72
CA ASN A 102 -2.42 4.04 -10.97
C ASN A 102 -2.24 5.55 -10.77
N GLN A 103 -2.92 6.13 -9.80
CA GLN A 103 -2.79 7.55 -9.43
C GLN A 103 -1.56 7.83 -8.55
N ASN A 104 -1.13 6.84 -7.74
CA ASN A 104 -0.05 6.97 -6.77
C ASN A 104 1.13 6.05 -7.13
N LYS A 105 1.88 6.43 -8.18
CA LYS A 105 2.96 5.61 -8.75
C LYS A 105 4.09 5.28 -7.76
N ALA A 106 4.42 6.17 -6.83
CA ALA A 106 5.41 5.88 -5.78
C ALA A 106 4.93 4.74 -4.87
N CYS A 107 3.64 4.76 -4.50
CA CYS A 107 2.99 3.69 -3.74
C CYS A 107 3.07 2.35 -4.51
N ALA A 108 2.68 2.35 -5.78
CA ALA A 108 2.74 1.16 -6.62
C ALA A 108 4.16 0.59 -6.71
N ARG A 109 5.18 1.45 -6.88
CA ARG A 109 6.60 1.03 -6.89
C ARG A 109 7.02 0.41 -5.56
N ILE A 110 6.56 0.93 -4.43
CA ILE A 110 6.84 0.31 -3.13
C ILE A 110 6.18 -1.07 -3.04
N PHE A 111 4.90 -1.20 -3.41
CA PHE A 111 4.19 -2.47 -3.29
C PHE A 111 4.72 -3.56 -4.22
N PHE A 112 5.19 -3.20 -5.41
CA PHE A 112 5.57 -4.16 -6.44
C PHE A 112 7.09 -4.38 -6.58
N PHE A 113 7.91 -3.41 -6.20
CA PHE A 113 9.37 -3.50 -6.39
C PHE A 113 10.19 -3.51 -5.08
N LEU A 114 9.54 -3.42 -3.91
CA LEU A 114 10.28 -3.35 -2.65
C LEU A 114 11.13 -4.60 -2.40
N ASP A 115 10.68 -5.78 -2.85
CA ASP A 115 11.42 -7.04 -2.72
C ASP A 115 12.76 -7.04 -3.46
N SER A 116 12.95 -6.14 -4.43
CA SER A 116 14.24 -5.97 -5.11
C SER A 116 15.31 -5.28 -4.26
N LEU A 117 14.93 -4.73 -3.10
CA LEU A 117 15.84 -4.03 -2.19
C LEU A 117 16.38 -4.95 -1.09
N PRO A 118 17.65 -4.86 -0.74
CA PRO A 118 18.21 -5.58 0.40
C PRO A 118 17.45 -5.21 1.70
N LYS A 119 17.18 -6.20 2.55
CA LYS A 119 16.55 -6.04 3.88
C LYS A 119 15.11 -5.48 3.87
N SER A 120 14.43 -5.53 2.74
CA SER A 120 13.06 -5.00 2.60
C SER A 120 11.95 -6.01 2.92
N SER A 121 12.27 -7.30 3.03
CA SER A 121 11.30 -8.38 3.24
C SER A 121 10.33 -8.10 4.38
N PHE A 122 10.84 -7.63 5.53
CA PHE A 122 9.99 -7.29 6.68
C PHE A 122 8.97 -6.18 6.35
N VAL A 123 9.39 -5.12 5.65
CA VAL A 123 8.49 -4.02 5.26
C VAL A 123 7.43 -4.52 4.29
N ASN A 124 7.84 -5.35 3.33
CA ASN A 124 6.92 -5.91 2.35
C ASN A 124 5.88 -6.82 3.00
N ASP A 125 6.29 -7.71 3.91
CA ASP A 125 5.36 -8.57 4.66
C ASP A 125 4.38 -7.74 5.50
N GLN A 126 4.84 -6.67 6.15
CA GLN A 126 3.97 -5.76 6.89
C GLN A 126 2.97 -5.07 5.98
N ASN A 127 3.41 -4.57 4.82
CA ASN A 127 2.53 -3.93 3.84
C ASN A 127 1.43 -4.88 3.36
N LYS A 128 1.79 -6.12 3.02
CA LYS A 128 0.85 -7.16 2.61
C LYS A 128 -0.21 -7.44 3.68
N ARG A 129 0.20 -7.54 4.95
CA ARG A 129 -0.72 -7.74 6.09
C ARG A 129 -1.62 -6.53 6.31
N LEU A 130 -1.10 -5.33 6.24
CA LEU A 130 -1.88 -4.10 6.43
C LEU A 130 -2.96 -3.94 5.34
N ILE A 131 -2.63 -4.24 4.09
CA ILE A 131 -3.62 -4.22 2.98
C ILE A 131 -4.72 -5.27 3.23
N ALA A 132 -4.36 -6.50 3.60
CA ALA A 132 -5.34 -7.54 3.89
C ALA A 132 -6.24 -7.17 5.08
N THR A 133 -5.70 -6.49 6.09
CA THR A 133 -6.46 -6.03 7.26
C THR A 133 -7.60 -5.09 6.87
N ILE A 134 -7.47 -4.30 5.81
CA ILE A 134 -8.54 -3.44 5.30
C ILE A 134 -9.75 -4.28 4.90
N VAL A 135 -9.53 -5.35 4.13
CA VAL A 135 -10.59 -6.26 3.68
C VAL A 135 -11.20 -6.98 4.88
N VAL A 136 -10.36 -7.54 5.78
CA VAL A 136 -10.82 -8.25 6.98
C VAL A 136 -11.72 -7.36 7.84
N ASN A 137 -11.31 -6.13 8.12
CA ASN A 137 -12.09 -5.21 8.94
C ASN A 137 -13.44 -4.87 8.30
N THR A 138 -13.46 -4.68 6.98
CA THR A 138 -14.73 -4.41 6.27
C THR A 138 -15.66 -5.62 6.34
N PHE A 139 -15.16 -6.83 6.13
CA PHE A 139 -15.96 -8.04 6.22
C PHE A 139 -16.50 -8.28 7.64
N ASP A 140 -15.66 -8.05 8.67
CA ASP A 140 -16.10 -8.13 10.07
C ASP A 140 -17.21 -7.10 10.35
N GLN A 141 -17.07 -5.85 9.89
CA GLN A 141 -18.09 -4.78 10.06
C GLN A 141 -19.41 -5.09 9.34
N LYS A 142 -19.34 -5.77 8.20
CA LYS A 142 -20.52 -6.17 7.41
C LYS A 142 -21.11 -7.51 7.82
N ASP A 143 -20.57 -8.15 8.85
CA ASP A 143 -20.97 -9.49 9.32
C ASP A 143 -20.89 -10.56 8.20
N ILE A 144 -19.86 -10.47 7.33
CA ILE A 144 -19.57 -11.44 6.29
C ILE A 144 -18.54 -12.42 6.85
N LYS A 145 -18.91 -13.70 6.94
CA LYS A 145 -18.09 -14.76 7.56
C LYS A 145 -17.20 -15.43 6.52
N ILE A 146 -15.96 -15.01 6.42
CA ILE A 146 -14.89 -15.68 5.68
C ILE A 146 -13.65 -15.71 6.58
N GLU A 147 -12.91 -16.82 6.55
CA GLU A 147 -11.69 -16.96 7.34
C GLU A 147 -10.65 -15.88 6.98
N LYS A 148 -9.99 -15.30 8.00
CA LYS A 148 -9.02 -14.21 7.82
C LYS A 148 -7.85 -14.60 6.94
N ASP A 149 -7.36 -15.83 7.06
CA ASP A 149 -6.27 -16.35 6.22
C ASP A 149 -6.71 -16.46 4.75
N LYS A 150 -7.96 -16.82 4.50
CA LYS A 150 -8.54 -16.87 3.15
C LYS A 150 -8.63 -15.47 2.53
N LEU A 151 -9.05 -14.47 3.32
CA LEU A 151 -9.06 -13.07 2.88
C LEU A 151 -7.63 -12.52 2.65
N TYR A 152 -6.67 -12.92 3.49
CA TYR A 152 -5.27 -12.58 3.29
C TYR A 152 -4.75 -13.13 1.97
N ILE A 153 -4.96 -14.42 1.68
CA ILE A 153 -4.53 -15.05 0.42
C ILE A 153 -5.22 -14.40 -0.78
N ALA A 154 -6.52 -14.14 -0.71
CA ALA A 154 -7.26 -13.45 -1.76
C ALA A 154 -6.66 -12.06 -2.08
N SER A 155 -6.28 -11.31 -1.05
CA SER A 155 -5.60 -10.01 -1.20
C SER A 155 -4.22 -10.15 -1.88
N GLN A 156 -3.47 -11.23 -1.57
CA GLN A 156 -2.18 -11.50 -2.23
C GLN A 156 -2.35 -11.91 -3.69
N ILE A 157 -3.37 -12.70 -4.04
CA ILE A 157 -3.72 -13.03 -5.42
C ILE A 157 -4.02 -11.75 -6.20
N CYS A 158 -4.82 -10.84 -5.63
CA CYS A 158 -5.09 -9.54 -6.22
C CYS A 158 -3.80 -8.77 -6.49
N LEU A 159 -2.99 -8.52 -5.44
CA LEU A 159 -1.74 -7.75 -5.56
C LEU A 159 -0.79 -8.35 -6.60
N SER A 160 -0.61 -9.68 -6.59
CA SER A 160 0.30 -10.36 -7.53
C SER A 160 -0.18 -10.23 -8.97
N THR A 161 -1.50 -10.33 -9.21
CA THR A 161 -2.07 -10.17 -10.56
C THR A 161 -1.92 -8.73 -11.06
N LEU A 162 -2.20 -7.73 -10.22
CA LEU A 162 -2.02 -6.32 -10.58
C LEU A 162 -0.54 -5.96 -10.80
N ALA A 163 0.38 -6.61 -10.07
CA ALA A 163 1.82 -6.40 -10.21
C ALA A 163 2.33 -6.78 -11.60
N ILE A 164 1.79 -7.84 -12.23
CA ILE A 164 2.19 -8.26 -13.58
C ILE A 164 1.98 -7.10 -14.56
N SER A 165 0.78 -6.53 -14.60
CA SER A 165 0.46 -5.40 -15.49
C SER A 165 1.35 -4.18 -15.21
N PHE A 166 1.53 -3.83 -13.93
CA PHE A 166 2.34 -2.67 -13.56
C PHE A 166 3.82 -2.83 -13.92
N ASN A 167 4.35 -4.05 -13.81
CA ASN A 167 5.75 -4.34 -14.16
C ASN A 167 6.00 -4.22 -15.67
N GLU A 168 5.01 -4.58 -16.48
CA GLU A 168 5.12 -4.53 -17.95
C GLU A 168 4.89 -3.12 -18.51
N GLU A 169 3.86 -2.43 -18.00
CA GLU A 169 3.34 -1.20 -18.61
C GLU A 169 3.53 0.07 -17.73
N ASN A 170 4.03 -0.07 -16.49
CA ASN A 170 4.00 0.97 -15.45
C ASN A 170 2.58 1.52 -15.22
N TYR A 171 1.59 0.68 -15.48
CA TYR A 171 0.17 0.95 -15.39
C TYR A 171 -0.62 -0.35 -15.16
N ILE A 172 -1.67 -0.31 -14.36
CA ILE A 172 -2.57 -1.44 -14.16
C ILE A 172 -3.71 -1.32 -15.16
N SER A 173 -3.70 -2.18 -16.16
CA SER A 173 -4.68 -2.17 -17.25
C SER A 173 -6.02 -2.80 -16.86
N PRO A 174 -7.14 -2.43 -17.53
CA PRO A 174 -8.46 -3.00 -17.25
C PRO A 174 -8.52 -4.53 -17.43
N SER A 175 -7.72 -5.09 -18.34
CA SER A 175 -7.65 -6.54 -18.54
C SER A 175 -7.15 -7.26 -17.28
N TYR A 176 -6.06 -6.77 -16.67
CA TYR A 176 -5.50 -7.36 -15.45
C TYR A 176 -6.37 -7.08 -14.21
N ILE A 177 -7.11 -5.98 -14.17
CA ILE A 177 -8.12 -5.75 -13.13
C ILE A 177 -9.20 -6.85 -13.20
N ASN A 178 -9.69 -7.16 -14.40
CA ASN A 178 -10.67 -8.21 -14.58
C ASN A 178 -10.13 -9.61 -14.25
N GLU A 179 -8.87 -9.91 -14.61
CA GLU A 179 -8.24 -11.18 -14.23
C GLU A 179 -8.03 -11.29 -12.71
N ALA A 180 -7.65 -10.21 -12.05
CA ALA A 180 -7.56 -10.19 -10.59
C ALA A 180 -8.92 -10.50 -9.93
N LYS A 181 -10.01 -9.91 -10.40
CA LYS A 181 -11.37 -10.18 -9.92
C LYS A 181 -11.76 -11.65 -10.11
N LYS A 182 -11.53 -12.20 -11.30
CA LYS A 182 -11.81 -13.62 -11.60
C LYS A 182 -11.01 -14.56 -10.69
N ALA A 183 -9.71 -14.32 -10.53
CA ALA A 183 -8.84 -15.15 -9.72
C ALA A 183 -9.24 -15.11 -8.21
N VAL A 184 -9.52 -13.92 -7.69
CA VAL A 184 -10.00 -13.72 -6.32
C VAL A 184 -11.33 -14.42 -6.11
N LYS A 185 -12.29 -14.25 -7.01
CA LYS A 185 -13.61 -14.89 -6.93
C LYS A 185 -13.48 -16.41 -6.97
N ALA A 186 -12.70 -16.95 -7.92
CA ALA A 186 -12.48 -18.39 -8.03
C ALA A 186 -11.88 -18.97 -6.73
N TYR A 187 -10.89 -18.28 -6.16
CA TYR A 187 -10.28 -18.71 -4.90
C TYR A 187 -11.28 -18.65 -3.72
N LEU A 188 -12.05 -17.59 -3.58
CA LEU A 188 -13.02 -17.46 -2.48
C LEU A 188 -14.20 -18.43 -2.60
N SER A 189 -14.53 -18.90 -3.82
CA SER A 189 -15.59 -19.88 -4.08
C SER A 189 -15.17 -21.33 -3.79
N THR A 190 -13.87 -21.60 -3.59
CA THR A 190 -13.42 -22.93 -3.15
C THR A 190 -13.76 -23.12 -1.69
N ALA A 191 -14.59 -24.12 -1.39
CA ALA A 191 -15.06 -24.45 -0.04
C ALA A 191 -13.91 -24.83 0.90
#